data_03ef2e410a20b4b07bf2e7d0a1ee7bfd
#
_entry.id   03ef2e410a20b4b07bf2e7d0a1ee7bfd
#
_cell.length_a   1.000
_cell.length_b   1.000
_cell.length_c   1.000
_cell.angle_alpha   90.00
_cell.angle_beta   90.00
_cell.angle_gamma   90.00
#
_symmetry.space_group_name_H-M   'P 1'
#
loop_
_entity.id
_entity.type
_entity.pdbx_description
1 polymer ?
#
loop_
_entity_poly.entity_id
_entity_poly.type
_entity_poly.pdbx_seq_one_letter_code
_entity_poly.pdbx_strand_id
1 'polypeptide(L)'
;MKTFKQIVDEARADITEIFPWDADEIMQHNPDALMLDIREECEFAAYHIKHSMLIPRGILETACEEEYEDAVPELIAAREREIIVVCRSGNRSVLAAQALQWLGYKNVKSMKTGLRGWNDFELPLVNLKQEVLDPDDVEAMLNAGFCSVLMHPDRRSFRDDTCYK
;
A
#
# COMPACT_ATOMS: atom_id res chain seq x y z
N MET A 1 -25.82 2.06 -10.15
CA MET A 1 -24.79 1.98 -9.08
C MET A 1 -23.61 1.21 -9.64
N LYS A 2 -22.37 1.71 -9.51
CA LYS A 2 -21.18 1.00 -9.98
C LYS A 2 -20.70 0.00 -8.91
N THR A 3 -20.19 -1.13 -9.36
CA THR A 3 -19.51 -2.09 -8.48
C THR A 3 -18.06 -1.64 -8.23
N PHE A 4 -17.42 -2.16 -7.17
CA PHE A 4 -15.99 -1.92 -6.91
C PHE A 4 -15.12 -2.26 -8.11
N LYS A 5 -15.39 -3.42 -8.75
CA LYS A 5 -14.67 -3.84 -9.96
C LYS A 5 -14.79 -2.80 -11.08
N GLN A 6 -16.00 -2.29 -11.34
CA GLN A 6 -16.20 -1.27 -12.39
C GLN A 6 -15.45 0.02 -12.10
N ILE A 7 -15.42 0.48 -10.84
CA ILE A 7 -14.67 1.66 -10.43
C ILE A 7 -13.16 1.47 -10.66
N VAL A 8 -12.63 0.31 -10.29
CA VAL A 8 -11.22 -0.03 -10.50
C VAL A 8 -10.89 -0.14 -11.98
N ASP A 9 -11.72 -0.81 -12.78
CA ASP A 9 -11.49 -0.99 -14.23
C ASP A 9 -11.52 0.37 -14.98
N GLU A 10 -12.37 1.30 -14.56
CA GLU A 10 -12.39 2.67 -15.10
C GLU A 10 -11.10 3.45 -14.75
N ALA A 11 -10.70 3.43 -13.48
CA ALA A 11 -9.48 4.08 -13.04
C ALA A 11 -8.23 3.50 -13.71
N ARG A 12 -8.22 2.21 -13.96
CA ARG A 12 -7.10 1.49 -14.59
C ARG A 12 -6.79 1.97 -16.02
N ALA A 13 -7.77 2.56 -16.71
CA ALA A 13 -7.56 3.11 -18.04
C ALA A 13 -6.53 4.27 -18.07
N ASP A 14 -6.39 5.00 -16.96
CA ASP A 14 -5.53 6.18 -16.85
C ASP A 14 -4.26 5.92 -16.03
N ILE A 15 -4.13 4.72 -15.42
CA ILE A 15 -3.05 4.39 -14.50
C ILE A 15 -2.07 3.41 -15.13
N THR A 16 -0.79 3.76 -15.09
CA THR A 16 0.28 2.82 -15.43
C THR A 16 0.39 1.74 -14.36
N GLU A 17 0.16 0.49 -14.75
CA GLU A 17 0.41 -0.66 -13.90
C GLU A 17 1.73 -1.33 -14.27
N ILE A 18 2.52 -1.70 -13.27
CA ILE A 18 3.77 -2.45 -13.41
C ILE A 18 3.72 -3.74 -12.59
N PHE A 19 4.46 -4.75 -13.02
CA PHE A 19 4.54 -6.00 -12.26
C PHE A 19 5.53 -5.90 -11.08
N PRO A 20 5.49 -6.82 -10.11
CA PRO A 20 6.39 -6.82 -8.96
C PRO A 20 7.88 -6.79 -9.31
N TRP A 21 8.30 -7.54 -10.32
CA TRP A 21 9.70 -7.55 -10.78
C TRP A 21 10.15 -6.22 -11.39
N ASP A 22 9.26 -5.52 -12.13
CA ASP A 22 9.56 -4.17 -12.66
C ASP A 22 9.67 -3.17 -11.50
N ALA A 23 8.80 -3.32 -10.49
CA ALA A 23 8.82 -2.49 -9.29
C ALA A 23 10.12 -2.71 -8.47
N ASP A 24 10.55 -3.96 -8.30
CA ASP A 24 11.81 -4.30 -7.64
C ASP A 24 13.01 -3.74 -8.40
N GLU A 25 13.04 -3.88 -9.72
CA GLU A 25 14.09 -3.30 -10.57
C GLU A 25 14.17 -1.78 -10.44
N ILE A 26 13.03 -1.07 -10.44
CA ILE A 26 12.99 0.38 -10.23
C ILE A 26 13.57 0.73 -8.85
N MET A 27 13.13 0.05 -7.79
CA MET A 27 13.62 0.34 -6.43
C MET A 27 15.12 0.07 -6.26
N GLN A 28 15.68 -0.87 -7.00
CA GLN A 28 17.12 -1.16 -6.97
C GLN A 28 17.96 -0.12 -7.73
N HIS A 29 17.44 0.46 -8.82
CA HIS A 29 18.21 1.35 -9.70
C HIS A 29 17.89 2.83 -9.51
N ASN A 30 16.76 3.17 -8.91
CA ASN A 30 16.37 4.55 -8.62
C ASN A 30 16.26 4.79 -7.10
N PRO A 31 17.30 5.34 -6.46
CA PRO A 31 17.31 5.60 -5.02
C PRO A 31 16.28 6.67 -4.60
N ASP A 32 15.78 7.46 -5.55
CA ASP A 32 14.75 8.46 -5.31
C ASP A 32 13.33 7.90 -5.47
N ALA A 33 13.18 6.67 -5.97
CA ALA A 33 11.85 6.05 -6.06
C ALA A 33 11.27 5.81 -4.66
N LEU A 34 9.95 5.92 -4.57
CA LEU A 34 9.21 5.70 -3.34
C LEU A 34 8.23 4.52 -3.50
N MET A 35 8.38 3.49 -2.67
CA MET A 35 7.38 2.45 -2.52
C MET A 35 6.35 2.90 -1.48
N LEU A 36 5.10 3.11 -1.90
CA LEU A 36 4.01 3.61 -1.07
C LEU A 36 2.99 2.50 -0.80
N ASP A 37 2.98 1.99 0.42
CA ASP A 37 1.99 1.00 0.87
C ASP A 37 0.76 1.72 1.42
N ILE A 38 -0.40 1.46 0.80
CA ILE A 38 -1.66 2.12 1.17
C ILE A 38 -2.60 1.19 1.96
N ARG A 39 -2.06 0.10 2.50
CA ARG A 39 -2.83 -0.83 3.33
C ARG A 39 -3.04 -0.27 4.74
N GLU A 40 -3.80 -0.98 5.53
CA GLU A 40 -3.99 -0.66 6.94
C GLU A 40 -2.74 -1.00 7.76
N GLU A 41 -2.53 -0.30 8.88
CA GLU A 41 -1.37 -0.50 9.77
C GLU A 41 -1.18 -1.96 10.19
N CYS A 42 -2.28 -2.67 10.49
CA CYS A 42 -2.22 -4.07 10.88
C CYS A 42 -1.79 -5.01 9.74
N GLU A 43 -2.13 -4.67 8.49
CA GLU A 43 -1.64 -5.40 7.31
C GLU A 43 -0.14 -5.18 7.12
N PHE A 44 0.30 -3.93 7.26
CA PHE A 44 1.71 -3.54 7.14
C PHE A 44 2.58 -4.14 8.25
N ALA A 45 2.08 -4.12 9.48
CA ALA A 45 2.80 -4.68 10.63
C ALA A 45 3.06 -6.19 10.50
N ALA A 46 2.16 -6.92 9.84
CA ALA A 46 2.33 -8.34 9.62
C ALA A 46 3.45 -8.64 8.60
N TYR A 47 3.44 -7.95 7.48
CA TYR A 47 4.46 -8.06 6.42
C TYR A 47 4.40 -6.84 5.50
N HIS A 48 5.55 -6.37 5.02
CA HIS A 48 5.66 -5.26 4.07
C HIS A 48 6.96 -5.34 3.24
N ILE A 49 7.02 -4.57 2.17
CA ILE A 49 8.26 -4.40 1.38
C ILE A 49 9.21 -3.53 2.20
N LYS A 50 10.45 -3.97 2.33
CA LYS A 50 11.49 -3.22 3.06
C LYS A 50 11.62 -1.79 2.52
N HIS A 51 11.70 -0.81 3.43
CA HIS A 51 11.78 0.63 3.13
C HIS A 51 10.53 1.23 2.44
N SER A 52 9.41 0.50 2.37
CA SER A 52 8.16 1.12 1.94
C SER A 52 7.62 2.09 2.99
N MET A 53 7.04 3.19 2.50
CA MET A 53 6.33 4.17 3.33
C MET A 53 4.88 3.71 3.48
N LEU A 54 4.38 3.67 4.72
CA LEU A 54 2.97 3.38 4.99
C LEU A 54 2.16 4.68 5.04
N ILE A 55 1.17 4.79 4.17
CA ILE A 55 0.11 5.81 4.26
C ILE A 55 -1.22 5.09 4.03
N PRO A 56 -1.99 4.80 5.07
CA PRO A 56 -3.28 4.13 4.93
C PRO A 56 -4.20 4.86 3.95
N ARG A 57 -4.93 4.08 3.12
CA ARG A 57 -5.79 4.65 2.07
C ARG A 57 -6.78 5.69 2.59
N GLY A 58 -7.20 5.56 3.86
CA GLY A 58 -8.18 6.46 4.48
C GLY A 58 -7.69 7.89 4.72
N ILE A 59 -6.38 8.10 4.78
CA ILE A 59 -5.76 9.42 5.03
C ILE A 59 -4.84 9.86 3.87
N LEU A 60 -4.84 9.15 2.75
CA LEU A 60 -3.88 9.38 1.67
C LEU A 60 -3.95 10.81 1.12
N GLU A 61 -5.15 11.32 0.88
CA GLU A 61 -5.35 12.64 0.30
C GLU A 61 -4.91 13.76 1.27
N THR A 62 -5.22 13.64 2.56
CA THR A 62 -4.82 14.61 3.58
C THR A 62 -3.33 14.53 3.89
N ALA A 63 -2.72 13.35 3.79
CA ALA A 63 -1.28 13.18 3.94
C ALA A 63 -0.45 13.91 2.85
N CYS A 64 -1.07 14.24 1.72
CA CYS A 64 -0.44 14.96 0.61
C CYS A 64 -0.47 16.50 0.74
N GLU A 65 -1.13 17.06 1.75
CA GLU A 65 -1.41 18.49 1.89
C GLU A 65 -0.92 19.03 3.24
N GLU A 66 -0.14 20.13 3.23
CA GLU A 66 0.48 20.71 4.44
C GLU A 66 -0.53 21.21 5.49
N GLU A 67 -1.75 21.51 5.08
CA GLU A 67 -2.77 22.13 5.93
C GLU A 67 -3.49 21.13 6.87
N TYR A 68 -3.24 19.83 6.71
CA TYR A 68 -3.91 18.77 7.49
C TYR A 68 -3.02 18.18 8.58
N GLU A 69 -3.66 17.67 9.63
CA GLU A 69 -2.96 17.03 10.76
C GLU A 69 -2.21 15.75 10.33
N ASP A 70 -2.73 15.07 9.31
CA ASP A 70 -2.12 13.84 8.75
C ASP A 70 -1.01 14.13 7.73
N ALA A 71 -0.64 15.39 7.51
CA ALA A 71 0.36 15.78 6.52
C ALA A 71 1.68 15.05 6.69
N VAL A 72 2.19 14.45 5.61
CA VAL A 72 3.48 13.75 5.59
C VAL A 72 4.46 14.52 4.71
N PRO A 73 5.41 15.28 5.29
CA PRO A 73 6.32 16.14 4.55
C PRO A 73 7.11 15.41 3.45
N GLU A 74 7.53 14.18 3.69
CA GLU A 74 8.25 13.37 2.71
C GLU A 74 7.38 13.04 1.49
N LEU A 75 6.10 12.71 1.71
CA LEU A 75 5.15 12.46 0.62
C LEU A 75 4.86 13.75 -0.14
N ILE A 76 4.63 14.86 0.55
CA ILE A 76 4.38 16.18 -0.06
C ILE A 76 5.55 16.59 -0.98
N ALA A 77 6.78 16.37 -0.53
CA ALA A 77 8.00 16.65 -1.31
C ALA A 77 8.21 15.69 -2.50
N ALA A 78 7.48 14.59 -2.56
CA ALA A 78 7.69 13.54 -3.56
C ALA A 78 6.90 13.73 -4.87
N ARG A 79 6.27 14.90 -5.12
CA ARG A 79 5.40 15.12 -6.30
C ARG A 79 6.07 14.85 -7.65
N GLU A 80 7.37 15.09 -7.76
CA GLU A 80 8.14 14.84 -8.99
C GLU A 80 8.86 13.47 -8.97
N ARG A 81 8.89 12.78 -7.83
CA ARG A 81 9.54 11.46 -7.68
C ARG A 81 8.72 10.37 -8.35
N GLU A 82 9.39 9.26 -8.65
CA GLU A 82 8.73 8.05 -9.09
C GLU A 82 8.11 7.35 -7.88
N ILE A 83 6.78 7.17 -7.90
CA ILE A 83 6.03 6.54 -6.81
C ILE A 83 5.39 5.24 -7.32
N ILE A 84 5.66 4.17 -6.61
CA ILE A 84 5.04 2.86 -6.84
C ILE A 84 4.06 2.59 -5.71
N VAL A 85 2.78 2.63 -6.02
CA VAL A 85 1.72 2.39 -5.04
C VAL A 85 1.42 0.91 -4.94
N VAL A 86 1.45 0.37 -3.73
CA VAL A 86 1.17 -1.03 -3.46
C VAL A 86 0.02 -1.22 -2.50
N CYS A 87 -0.75 -2.27 -2.72
CA CYS A 87 -1.72 -2.80 -1.77
C CYS A 87 -1.67 -4.34 -1.77
N ARG A 88 -2.65 -5.01 -1.19
CA ARG A 88 -2.65 -6.47 -1.10
C ARG A 88 -2.70 -7.17 -2.46
N SER A 89 -3.54 -6.70 -3.40
CA SER A 89 -3.87 -7.39 -4.67
C SER A 89 -3.94 -6.50 -5.91
N GLY A 90 -3.48 -5.25 -5.82
CA GLY A 90 -3.40 -4.32 -6.95
C GLY A 90 -4.68 -3.53 -7.26
N ASN A 91 -5.79 -3.74 -6.57
CA ASN A 91 -7.04 -3.02 -6.86
C ASN A 91 -7.14 -1.68 -6.09
N ARG A 92 -6.83 -1.66 -4.80
CA ARG A 92 -6.84 -0.43 -3.99
C ARG A 92 -5.77 0.56 -4.49
N SER A 93 -4.61 0.04 -4.91
CA SER A 93 -3.49 0.85 -5.41
C SER A 93 -3.79 1.59 -6.70
N VAL A 94 -4.62 1.05 -7.60
CA VAL A 94 -5.07 1.76 -8.81
C VAL A 94 -5.87 3.02 -8.43
N LEU A 95 -6.81 2.91 -7.50
CA LEU A 95 -7.62 4.06 -7.05
C LEU A 95 -6.77 5.08 -6.28
N ALA A 96 -5.79 4.61 -5.50
CA ALA A 96 -4.85 5.48 -4.80
C ALA A 96 -3.93 6.22 -5.79
N ALA A 97 -3.42 5.52 -6.82
CA ALA A 97 -2.61 6.14 -7.86
C ALA A 97 -3.38 7.22 -8.62
N GLN A 98 -4.67 7.00 -8.91
CA GLN A 98 -5.53 8.00 -9.53
C GLN A 98 -5.70 9.25 -8.64
N ALA A 99 -5.93 9.05 -7.33
CA ALA A 99 -6.02 10.16 -6.37
C ALA A 99 -4.72 10.97 -6.33
N LEU A 100 -3.57 10.30 -6.29
CA LEU A 100 -2.26 10.98 -6.32
C LEU A 100 -2.04 11.77 -7.62
N GLN A 101 -2.44 11.25 -8.77
CA GLN A 101 -2.36 12.01 -10.04
C GLN A 101 -3.21 13.27 -10.00
N TRP A 102 -4.42 13.23 -9.44
CA TRP A 102 -5.26 14.41 -9.26
C TRP A 102 -4.64 15.44 -8.30
N LEU A 103 -3.87 14.98 -7.31
CA LEU A 103 -3.11 15.82 -6.37
C LEU A 103 -1.76 16.32 -6.96
N GLY A 104 -1.51 16.07 -8.25
CA GLY A 104 -0.36 16.64 -8.98
C GLY A 104 0.91 15.81 -8.95
N TYR A 105 0.89 14.58 -8.48
CA TYR A 105 2.03 13.66 -8.57
C TYR A 105 2.23 13.20 -10.02
N LYS A 106 3.47 13.34 -10.55
CA LYS A 106 3.76 13.20 -11.99
C LYS A 106 4.04 11.76 -12.43
N ASN A 107 4.71 10.99 -11.60
CA ASN A 107 5.26 9.69 -11.95
C ASN A 107 4.70 8.61 -11.02
N VAL A 108 3.39 8.38 -11.08
CA VAL A 108 2.72 7.40 -10.22
C VAL A 108 2.40 6.13 -11.00
N LYS A 109 2.78 4.99 -10.43
CA LYS A 109 2.49 3.66 -10.95
C LYS A 109 1.79 2.83 -9.88
N SER A 110 0.90 1.94 -10.30
CA SER A 110 0.29 0.94 -9.40
C SER A 110 0.96 -0.41 -9.58
N MET A 111 1.34 -1.07 -8.49
CA MET A 111 1.89 -2.42 -8.59
C MET A 111 0.77 -3.43 -8.81
N LYS A 112 0.75 -4.00 -10.00
CA LYS A 112 -0.19 -5.04 -10.42
C LYS A 112 -0.02 -6.28 -9.56
N THR A 113 -1.13 -6.94 -9.20
CA THR A 113 -1.16 -8.08 -8.28
C THR A 113 -0.78 -7.77 -6.82
N GLY A 114 -0.24 -6.60 -6.53
CA GLY A 114 0.10 -6.14 -5.18
C GLY A 114 1.10 -7.03 -4.45
N LEU A 115 1.02 -7.06 -3.11
CA LEU A 115 1.93 -7.89 -2.29
C LEU A 115 1.70 -9.40 -2.50
N ARG A 116 0.53 -9.82 -2.97
CA ARG A 116 0.31 -11.21 -3.36
C ARG A 116 1.27 -11.60 -4.48
N GLY A 117 1.30 -10.83 -5.58
CA GLY A 117 2.23 -11.10 -6.67
C GLY A 117 3.70 -10.90 -6.29
N TRP A 118 3.99 -9.96 -5.39
CA TRP A 118 5.35 -9.80 -4.84
C TRP A 118 5.82 -11.07 -4.15
N ASN A 119 4.96 -11.68 -3.32
CA ASN A 119 5.26 -12.93 -2.64
C ASN A 119 5.31 -14.14 -3.61
N ASP A 120 4.43 -14.18 -4.64
CA ASP A 120 4.41 -15.25 -5.65
C ASP A 120 5.71 -15.29 -6.47
N PHE A 121 6.43 -14.16 -6.55
CA PHE A 121 7.76 -14.03 -7.17
C PHE A 121 8.92 -14.22 -6.16
N GLU A 122 8.61 -14.66 -4.95
CA GLU A 122 9.60 -14.89 -3.88
C GLU A 122 10.46 -13.65 -3.58
N LEU A 123 9.93 -12.44 -3.86
CA LEU A 123 10.59 -11.20 -3.49
C LEU A 123 10.46 -10.95 -1.98
N PRO A 124 11.52 -10.40 -1.32
CA PRO A 124 11.57 -10.37 0.12
C PRO A 124 10.52 -9.45 0.74
N LEU A 125 9.82 -9.98 1.75
CA LEU A 125 8.95 -9.23 2.64
C LEU A 125 9.50 -9.29 4.06
N VAL A 126 9.31 -8.23 4.83
CA VAL A 126 9.82 -8.11 6.20
C VAL A 126 8.69 -7.81 7.17
N ASN A 127 8.92 -8.11 8.45
CA ASN A 127 8.10 -7.66 9.57
C ASN A 127 8.59 -6.30 10.13
N LEU A 128 7.94 -5.79 11.17
CA LEU A 128 8.36 -4.53 11.83
C LEU A 128 9.76 -4.57 12.44
N LYS A 129 10.30 -5.76 12.72
CA LYS A 129 11.70 -5.92 13.19
C LYS A 129 12.70 -5.96 12.04
N GLN A 130 12.25 -5.80 10.79
CA GLN A 130 13.06 -5.90 9.57
C GLN A 130 13.64 -7.32 9.34
N GLU A 131 13.02 -8.34 9.93
CA GLU A 131 13.36 -9.74 9.69
C GLU A 131 12.64 -10.19 8.40
N VAL A 132 13.39 -10.84 7.51
CA VAL A 132 12.81 -11.42 6.28
C VAL A 132 11.93 -12.59 6.64
N LEU A 133 10.73 -12.60 6.08
CA LEU A 133 9.72 -13.62 6.31
C LEU A 133 9.83 -14.74 5.27
N ASP A 134 9.42 -15.95 5.69
CA ASP A 134 9.27 -17.06 4.78
C ASP A 134 8.07 -16.82 3.84
N PRO A 135 8.21 -17.04 2.52
CA PRO A 135 7.12 -16.83 1.56
C PRO A 135 5.86 -17.66 1.84
N ASP A 136 6.00 -18.89 2.35
CA ASP A 136 4.88 -19.75 2.69
C ASP A 136 4.09 -19.20 3.89
N ASP A 137 4.78 -18.66 4.89
CA ASP A 137 4.14 -17.98 6.03
C ASP A 137 3.37 -16.73 5.57
N VAL A 138 3.95 -15.94 4.67
CA VAL A 138 3.28 -14.76 4.08
C VAL A 138 2.07 -15.19 3.24
N GLU A 139 2.17 -16.26 2.45
CA GLU A 139 1.04 -16.79 1.69
C GLU A 139 -0.11 -17.19 2.62
N ALA A 140 0.19 -17.86 3.74
CA ALA A 140 -0.81 -18.20 4.74
C ALA A 140 -1.51 -16.94 5.29
N MET A 141 -0.77 -15.86 5.60
CA MET A 141 -1.33 -14.58 6.05
C MET A 141 -2.18 -13.91 4.95
N LEU A 142 -1.71 -13.93 3.69
CA LEU A 142 -2.45 -13.43 2.54
C LEU A 142 -3.76 -14.18 2.32
N ASN A 143 -3.79 -15.49 2.54
CA ASN A 143 -4.98 -16.33 2.35
C ASN A 143 -5.96 -16.25 3.53
N ALA A 144 -5.48 -16.03 4.74
CA ALA A 144 -6.32 -15.83 5.93
C ALA A 144 -7.26 -14.61 5.81
N GLY A 145 -6.92 -13.65 4.96
CA GLY A 145 -7.70 -12.45 4.69
C GLY A 145 -7.67 -11.43 5.83
N PHE A 146 -8.11 -10.21 5.52
CA PHE A 146 -8.11 -9.08 6.44
C PHE A 146 -8.92 -9.35 7.73
N CYS A 147 -10.01 -10.11 7.62
CA CYS A 147 -10.92 -10.39 8.72
C CYS A 147 -10.30 -11.23 9.84
N SER A 148 -9.37 -12.14 9.53
CA SER A 148 -8.71 -12.99 10.54
C SER A 148 -7.70 -12.19 11.37
N VAL A 149 -7.04 -11.20 10.79
CA VAL A 149 -6.10 -10.31 11.49
C VAL A 149 -6.87 -9.35 12.42
N LEU A 150 -8.05 -8.89 12.01
CA LEU A 150 -8.92 -8.03 12.82
C LEU A 150 -9.74 -8.79 13.88
N MET A 151 -9.95 -10.09 13.68
CA MET A 151 -10.78 -10.94 14.55
C MET A 151 -9.97 -11.74 15.57
N HIS A 152 -8.72 -11.36 15.86
CA HIS A 152 -7.98 -11.99 16.96
C HIS A 152 -8.81 -11.85 18.26
N PRO A 153 -9.07 -12.93 19.00
CA PRO A 153 -9.96 -12.94 20.16
C PRO A 153 -9.59 -11.89 21.23
N ASP A 154 -8.32 -11.52 21.33
CA ASP A 154 -7.83 -10.49 22.26
C ASP A 154 -8.22 -9.05 21.84
N ARG A 155 -8.74 -8.82 20.62
CA ARG A 155 -9.20 -7.49 20.17
C ARG A 155 -10.67 -7.19 20.48
N ARG A 156 -11.40 -8.08 21.14
CA ARG A 156 -12.73 -7.74 21.67
C ARG A 156 -12.69 -6.60 22.70
N SER A 157 -11.52 -6.32 23.27
CA SER A 157 -11.29 -5.21 24.20
C SER A 157 -11.13 -3.83 23.53
N PHE A 158 -10.90 -3.76 22.20
CA PHE A 158 -10.77 -2.48 21.49
C PHE A 158 -12.10 -1.83 21.10
N ARG A 159 -13.23 -2.44 21.40
CA ARG A 159 -14.55 -1.81 21.23
C ARG A 159 -14.96 -0.92 22.39
N ASP A 160 -14.19 -0.88 23.46
CA ASP A 160 -14.43 -0.02 24.61
C ASP A 160 -13.47 1.18 24.61
N ASP A 161 -14.01 2.33 24.21
CA ASP A 161 -13.83 3.65 24.80
C ASP A 161 -12.63 4.55 24.43
N THR A 162 -11.76 4.31 23.45
CA THR A 162 -10.66 5.26 23.24
C THR A 162 -10.42 5.80 21.84
N CYS A 163 -11.19 5.41 20.83
CA CYS A 163 -10.99 5.93 19.46
C CYS A 163 -11.88 7.11 19.04
N TYR A 164 -12.70 7.65 19.94
CA TYR A 164 -13.50 8.85 19.70
C TYR A 164 -13.54 9.73 20.95
N LYS A 165 -12.46 10.44 21.22
CA LYS A 165 -12.49 11.69 21.99
C LYS A 165 -11.50 12.66 21.39
#